data_02afb09b0234be9245c3f432cafd3902
#
_entry.id   02afb09b0234be9245c3f432cafd3902
#
_cell.length_a   1.000
_cell.length_b   1.000
_cell.length_c   1.000
_cell.angle_alpha   90.00
_cell.angle_beta   90.00
_cell.angle_gamma   90.00
#
_symmetry.space_group_name_H-M   'P 1'
#
loop_
_entity.id
_entity.type
_entity.pdbx_description
1 polymer ?
#
loop_
_entity_poly.entity_id
_entity_poly.type
_entity_poly.pdbx_seq_one_letter_code
_entity_poly.pdbx_strand_id
1 'polypeptide(L)'
;IYPGGLTAGYVKDALLRGGQKCAKDRTIYGYTGFKRIGDRLIYMYHDGAIGADDVSVELVNASQHYHLRLPEVKGKTEDEIEQGGAQAVAALAKGFDARIVMPLLAQAFLGPLYSTMVASGRTPGYVVFLVGASGSFKSTLQGYIQSMFGDFHAKQMPANFRSTANWTSDAPYYCKDTLFTCDD
;
A
#
# COMPACT_ATOMS: atom_id res chain seq x y z
N ILE A 1 33.68 34.28 7.18
CA ILE A 1 33.13 34.49 5.83
C ILE A 1 31.72 33.99 5.87
N TYR A 2 30.73 34.89 5.84
CA TYR A 2 29.32 34.51 5.71
C TYR A 2 29.08 34.05 4.27
N PRO A 3 28.52 32.86 4.03
CA PRO A 3 28.21 32.44 2.67
C PRO A 3 27.11 33.35 2.10
N GLY A 4 27.42 34.11 1.06
CA GLY A 4 26.42 34.86 0.30
C GLY A 4 25.46 33.91 -0.43
N GLY A 5 24.29 34.41 -0.83
CA GLY A 5 23.24 33.59 -1.48
C GLY A 5 23.69 32.80 -2.73
N LEU A 6 24.78 33.23 -3.38
CA LEU A 6 25.40 32.51 -4.51
C LEU A 6 26.22 31.27 -4.07
N THR A 7 26.70 31.24 -2.83
CA THR A 7 27.54 30.13 -2.34
C THR A 7 26.76 28.80 -2.29
N ALA A 8 25.47 28.84 -1.93
CA ALA A 8 24.63 27.65 -1.91
C ALA A 8 24.45 27.03 -3.31
N GLY A 9 24.34 27.90 -4.36
CA GLY A 9 24.29 27.45 -5.74
C GLY A 9 25.58 26.78 -6.20
N TYR A 10 26.74 27.39 -5.89
CA TYR A 10 28.03 26.80 -6.25
C TYR A 10 28.33 25.48 -5.51
N VAL A 11 27.94 25.35 -4.24
CA VAL A 11 28.06 24.11 -3.48
C VAL A 11 27.18 23.02 -4.09
N LYS A 12 25.92 23.37 -4.43
CA LYS A 12 25.01 22.45 -5.10
C LYS A 12 25.58 21.97 -6.44
N ASP A 13 26.09 22.88 -7.28
CA ASP A 13 26.69 22.54 -8.57
C ASP A 13 27.96 21.69 -8.41
N ALA A 14 28.81 21.98 -7.42
CA ALA A 14 29.99 21.19 -7.13
C ALA A 14 29.63 19.75 -6.68
N LEU A 15 28.62 19.61 -5.81
CA LEU A 15 28.10 18.33 -5.37
C LEU A 15 27.48 17.53 -6.53
N LEU A 16 26.70 18.17 -7.40
CA LEU A 16 26.12 17.54 -8.57
C LEU A 16 27.21 17.06 -9.56
N ARG A 17 28.21 17.90 -9.86
CA ARG A 17 29.31 17.53 -10.77
C ARG A 17 30.25 16.47 -10.18
N GLY A 18 30.50 16.53 -8.86
CA GLY A 18 31.27 15.52 -8.16
C GLY A 18 30.52 14.19 -8.05
N GLY A 19 29.21 14.25 -7.76
CA GLY A 19 28.33 13.11 -7.67
C GLY A 19 28.14 12.37 -8.99
N GLN A 20 28.02 13.09 -10.11
CA GLN A 20 27.87 12.47 -11.45
C GLN A 20 29.00 11.52 -11.82
N LYS A 21 30.21 11.74 -11.31
CA LYS A 21 31.37 10.85 -11.56
C LYS A 21 31.34 9.55 -10.77
N CYS A 22 30.59 9.51 -9.66
CA CYS A 22 30.51 8.39 -8.73
C CYS A 22 29.10 7.83 -8.58
N ALA A 23 28.11 8.49 -9.15
CA ALA A 23 26.73 8.07 -9.06
C ALA A 23 26.50 6.77 -9.84
N LYS A 24 25.87 5.81 -9.19
CA LYS A 24 25.28 4.66 -9.85
C LYS A 24 23.81 4.96 -10.06
N ASP A 25 23.34 4.84 -11.29
CA ASP A 25 21.92 4.96 -11.58
C ASP A 25 21.17 3.83 -10.87
N ARG A 26 20.17 4.21 -10.10
CA ARG A 26 19.28 3.28 -9.40
C ARG A 26 17.83 3.64 -9.73
N THR A 27 17.09 2.68 -10.22
CA THR A 27 15.65 2.84 -10.41
C THR A 27 14.93 2.61 -9.09
N ILE A 28 14.17 3.61 -8.65
CA ILE A 28 13.34 3.54 -7.45
C ILE A 28 11.89 3.65 -7.87
N TYR A 29 11.07 2.77 -7.34
CA TYR A 29 9.62 2.78 -7.56
C TYR A 29 8.90 3.39 -6.36
N GLY A 30 8.01 4.36 -6.60
CA GLY A 30 7.29 5.09 -5.57
C GLY A 30 5.83 4.63 -5.39
N TYR A 31 5.47 3.40 -5.73
CA TYR A 31 4.11 2.89 -5.64
C TYR A 31 4.09 1.39 -5.36
N THR A 32 2.97 0.89 -4.83
CA THR A 32 2.71 -0.54 -4.60
C THR A 32 2.12 -1.21 -5.84
N GLY A 33 2.05 -2.54 -5.83
CA GLY A 33 1.31 -3.32 -6.80
C GLY A 33 2.13 -3.94 -7.90
N PHE A 34 1.44 -4.54 -8.87
CA PHE A 34 2.07 -5.31 -9.92
C PHE A 34 2.74 -4.44 -10.99
N LYS A 35 3.93 -4.85 -11.37
CA LYS A 35 4.67 -4.32 -12.53
C LYS A 35 5.40 -5.42 -13.26
N ARG A 36 5.41 -5.34 -14.58
CA ARG A 36 6.26 -6.16 -15.42
C ARG A 36 7.60 -5.45 -15.66
N ILE A 37 8.70 -6.11 -15.32
CA ILE A 37 10.06 -5.65 -15.57
C ILE A 37 10.74 -6.74 -16.41
N GLY A 38 10.94 -6.46 -17.71
CA GLY A 38 11.32 -7.50 -18.67
C GLY A 38 10.26 -8.61 -18.71
N ASP A 39 10.69 -9.86 -18.52
CA ASP A 39 9.78 -11.02 -18.50
C ASP A 39 9.23 -11.35 -17.09
N ARG A 40 9.70 -10.64 -16.06
CA ARG A 40 9.27 -10.89 -14.67
C ARG A 40 8.03 -10.04 -14.34
N LEU A 41 7.01 -10.66 -13.74
CA LEU A 41 5.92 -9.97 -13.06
C LEU A 41 6.27 -9.90 -11.58
N ILE A 42 6.38 -8.70 -11.05
CA ILE A 42 6.74 -8.45 -9.65
C ILE A 42 5.62 -7.69 -8.94
N TYR A 43 5.48 -7.91 -7.64
CA TYR A 43 4.58 -7.14 -6.79
C TYR A 43 5.41 -6.30 -5.82
N MET A 44 5.23 -4.97 -5.87
CA MET A 44 5.97 -3.99 -5.08
C MET A 44 5.21 -3.61 -3.82
N TYR A 45 5.92 -3.49 -2.70
CA TYR A 45 5.42 -3.02 -1.41
C TYR A 45 6.51 -2.21 -0.70
N HIS A 46 6.22 -1.60 0.45
CA HIS A 46 7.17 -0.65 1.09
C HIS A 46 8.56 -1.23 1.32
N ASP A 47 8.67 -2.48 1.72
CA ASP A 47 9.95 -3.08 2.12
C ASP A 47 10.69 -3.78 0.96
N GLY A 48 10.14 -3.73 -0.27
CA GLY A 48 10.76 -4.35 -1.43
C GLY A 48 9.78 -4.87 -2.48
N ALA A 49 10.08 -6.02 -3.07
CA ALA A 49 9.25 -6.63 -4.10
C ALA A 49 9.21 -8.15 -3.99
N ILE A 50 8.04 -8.73 -4.24
CA ILE A 50 7.90 -10.18 -4.42
C ILE A 50 8.24 -10.51 -5.86
N GLY A 51 9.13 -11.49 -6.08
CA GLY A 51 9.58 -11.91 -7.41
C GLY A 51 10.85 -11.23 -7.91
N ALA A 52 11.47 -10.32 -7.12
CA ALA A 52 12.75 -9.68 -7.46
C ALA A 52 13.42 -9.09 -6.20
N ASP A 53 14.68 -9.44 -5.97
CA ASP A 53 15.50 -8.91 -4.86
C ASP A 53 16.27 -7.63 -5.27
N ASP A 54 16.32 -7.33 -6.57
CA ASP A 54 17.06 -6.22 -7.17
C ASP A 54 16.21 -4.94 -7.35
N VAL A 55 14.98 -4.95 -6.86
CA VAL A 55 14.04 -3.84 -6.98
C VAL A 55 14.00 -3.03 -5.70
N SER A 56 14.09 -1.71 -5.85
CA SER A 56 13.98 -0.77 -4.74
C SER A 56 12.65 -0.03 -4.80
N VAL A 57 11.97 0.01 -3.67
CA VAL A 57 10.70 0.71 -3.51
C VAL A 57 10.86 1.74 -2.39
N GLU A 58 10.46 2.98 -2.66
CA GLU A 58 10.42 4.06 -1.66
C GLU A 58 9.05 4.72 -1.73
N LEU A 59 8.19 4.35 -0.82
CA LEU A 59 6.85 4.92 -0.69
C LEU A 59 6.90 6.21 0.14
N VAL A 60 5.99 7.13 -0.13
CA VAL A 60 5.92 8.44 0.52
C VAL A 60 4.58 8.66 1.22
N ASN A 61 4.57 9.53 2.24
CA ASN A 61 3.37 9.91 2.98
C ASN A 61 2.63 8.68 3.55
N ALA A 62 1.30 8.68 3.48
CA ALA A 62 0.48 7.60 4.03
C ALA A 62 0.70 6.24 3.32
N SER A 63 1.26 6.22 2.10
CA SER A 63 1.58 4.97 1.41
C SER A 63 2.73 4.18 2.07
N GLN A 64 3.53 4.83 2.91
CA GLN A 64 4.59 4.17 3.71
C GLN A 64 4.04 3.10 4.67
N HIS A 65 2.76 3.18 5.02
CA HIS A 65 2.11 2.20 5.91
C HIS A 65 1.71 0.89 5.20
N TYR A 66 1.88 0.80 3.88
CA TYR A 66 1.60 -0.42 3.11
C TYR A 66 2.78 -1.41 3.21
N HIS A 67 2.81 -2.18 4.27
CA HIS A 67 3.80 -3.21 4.54
C HIS A 67 3.21 -4.60 4.37
N LEU A 68 3.96 -5.50 3.77
CA LEU A 68 3.64 -6.92 3.80
C LEU A 68 4.55 -7.62 4.80
N ARG A 69 3.97 -8.19 5.85
CA ARG A 69 4.73 -8.89 6.90
C ARG A 69 5.22 -10.27 6.47
N LEU A 70 5.89 -10.31 5.31
CA LEU A 70 6.45 -11.54 4.74
C LEU A 70 7.46 -12.25 5.66
N PRO A 71 8.31 -11.55 6.43
CA PRO A 71 9.20 -12.23 7.39
C PRO A 71 8.47 -13.04 8.46
N GLU A 72 7.27 -12.62 8.87
CA GLU A 72 6.45 -13.34 9.84
C GLU A 72 5.91 -14.67 9.30
N VAL A 73 5.84 -14.80 7.98
CA VAL A 73 5.39 -16.01 7.28
C VAL A 73 6.56 -16.90 6.89
N LYS A 74 7.77 -16.33 6.82
CA LYS A 74 8.98 -17.04 6.43
C LYS A 74 9.32 -18.12 7.45
N GLY A 75 9.33 -19.38 6.99
CA GLY A 75 9.60 -20.54 7.84
C GLY A 75 8.35 -21.22 8.39
N LYS A 76 7.15 -20.71 8.13
CA LYS A 76 5.88 -21.40 8.40
C LYS A 76 5.54 -22.36 7.26
N THR A 77 4.87 -23.44 7.60
CA THR A 77 4.32 -24.36 6.60
C THR A 77 3.08 -23.74 5.95
N GLU A 78 2.70 -24.25 4.78
CA GLU A 78 1.49 -23.80 4.06
C GLU A 78 0.23 -24.01 4.92
N ASP A 79 0.14 -25.13 5.63
CA ASP A 79 -0.97 -25.43 6.55
C ASP A 79 -1.06 -24.42 7.71
N GLU A 80 0.07 -24.01 8.30
CA GLU A 80 0.09 -22.98 9.36
C GLU A 80 -0.37 -21.63 8.88
N ILE A 81 -0.03 -21.26 7.65
CA ILE A 81 -0.45 -20.01 7.01
C ILE A 81 -1.96 -20.06 6.73
N GLU A 82 -2.44 -21.14 6.16
CA GLU A 82 -3.86 -21.34 5.85
C GLU A 82 -4.72 -21.31 7.13
N GLN A 83 -4.31 -22.05 8.17
CA GLN A 83 -5.00 -22.06 9.46
C GLN A 83 -5.03 -20.68 10.11
N GLY A 84 -3.91 -19.94 10.06
CA GLY A 84 -3.83 -18.58 10.58
C GLY A 84 -4.79 -17.62 9.84
N GLY A 85 -4.84 -17.70 8.53
CA GLY A 85 -5.78 -16.94 7.71
C GLY A 85 -7.23 -17.27 8.00
N ALA A 86 -7.57 -18.55 8.07
CA ALA A 86 -8.92 -19.01 8.40
C ALA A 86 -9.36 -18.56 9.81
N GLN A 87 -8.47 -18.60 10.79
CA GLN A 87 -8.73 -18.12 12.15
C GLN A 87 -8.99 -16.61 12.19
N ALA A 88 -8.22 -15.82 11.44
CA ALA A 88 -8.41 -14.37 11.34
C ALA A 88 -9.78 -14.02 10.74
N VAL A 89 -10.16 -14.67 9.63
CA VAL A 89 -11.48 -14.49 9.01
C VAL A 89 -12.60 -14.91 9.97
N ALA A 90 -12.46 -16.06 10.65
CA ALA A 90 -13.43 -16.53 11.63
C ALA A 90 -13.58 -15.58 12.82
N ALA A 91 -12.49 -14.97 13.29
CA ALA A 91 -12.52 -13.98 14.36
C ALA A 91 -13.28 -12.71 13.94
N LEU A 92 -13.05 -12.22 12.72
CA LEU A 92 -13.82 -11.09 12.17
C LEU A 92 -15.31 -11.41 12.06
N ALA A 93 -15.66 -12.59 11.55
CA ALA A 93 -17.05 -13.02 11.40
C ALA A 93 -17.75 -13.27 12.75
N LYS A 94 -17.02 -13.55 13.83
CA LYS A 94 -17.56 -13.64 15.19
C LYS A 94 -17.75 -12.25 15.83
N GLY A 95 -16.87 -11.29 15.52
CA GLY A 95 -16.91 -9.95 16.10
C GLY A 95 -17.89 -9.00 15.40
N PHE A 96 -18.19 -9.25 14.14
CA PHE A 96 -19.02 -8.40 13.28
C PHE A 96 -20.02 -9.25 12.46
N ASP A 97 -21.08 -8.61 11.97
CA ASP A 97 -22.04 -9.30 11.09
C ASP A 97 -21.35 -9.78 9.81
N ALA A 98 -21.41 -11.09 9.55
CA ALA A 98 -20.78 -11.71 8.38
C ALA A 98 -21.28 -11.13 7.04
N ARG A 99 -22.53 -10.64 7.00
CA ARG A 99 -23.11 -9.97 5.81
C ARG A 99 -22.38 -8.66 5.48
N ILE A 100 -21.70 -8.05 6.46
CA ILE A 100 -20.88 -6.84 6.29
C ILE A 100 -19.42 -7.22 6.05
N VAL A 101 -18.90 -8.17 6.82
CA VAL A 101 -17.49 -8.58 6.77
C VAL A 101 -17.13 -9.23 5.43
N MET A 102 -17.97 -10.14 4.92
CA MET A 102 -17.66 -10.89 3.72
C MET A 102 -17.51 -10.02 2.46
N PRO A 103 -18.40 -9.04 2.17
CA PRO A 103 -18.16 -8.10 1.06
C PRO A 103 -16.90 -7.26 1.21
N LEU A 104 -16.53 -6.84 2.44
CA LEU A 104 -15.32 -6.07 2.68
C LEU A 104 -14.05 -6.92 2.49
N LEU A 105 -14.05 -8.18 2.95
CA LEU A 105 -12.98 -9.13 2.67
C LEU A 105 -12.85 -9.40 1.16
N ALA A 106 -13.97 -9.61 0.48
CA ALA A 106 -13.96 -9.78 -0.98
C ALA A 106 -13.33 -8.57 -1.69
N GLN A 107 -13.65 -7.36 -1.23
CA GLN A 107 -13.04 -6.12 -1.72
C GLN A 107 -11.52 -6.08 -1.45
N ALA A 108 -11.09 -6.51 -0.27
CA ALA A 108 -9.67 -6.58 0.08
C ALA A 108 -8.91 -7.54 -0.84
N PHE A 109 -9.44 -8.74 -1.08
CA PHE A 109 -8.83 -9.70 -2.00
C PHE A 109 -8.88 -9.27 -3.47
N LEU A 110 -9.85 -8.43 -3.85
CA LEU A 110 -9.93 -7.88 -5.19
C LEU A 110 -8.80 -6.88 -5.47
N GLY A 111 -8.31 -6.17 -4.46
CA GLY A 111 -7.23 -5.20 -4.59
C GLY A 111 -6.02 -5.75 -5.35
N PRO A 112 -5.34 -6.80 -4.87
CA PRO A 112 -4.20 -7.41 -5.56
C PRO A 112 -4.52 -7.97 -6.96
N LEU A 113 -5.77 -8.32 -7.21
CA LEU A 113 -6.22 -8.86 -8.51
C LEU A 113 -6.57 -7.77 -9.53
N TYR A 114 -6.64 -6.50 -9.11
CA TYR A 114 -7.16 -5.41 -9.94
C TYR A 114 -6.43 -5.27 -11.27
N SER A 115 -5.10 -5.18 -11.27
CA SER A 115 -4.32 -5.07 -12.51
C SER A 115 -4.53 -6.26 -13.46
N THR A 116 -4.69 -7.46 -12.93
CA THR A 116 -4.97 -8.67 -13.72
C THR A 116 -6.35 -8.62 -14.33
N MET A 117 -7.35 -8.15 -13.58
CA MET A 117 -8.71 -7.98 -14.09
C MET A 117 -8.77 -6.91 -15.18
N VAL A 118 -8.10 -5.78 -15.00
CA VAL A 118 -7.99 -4.73 -16.02
C VAL A 118 -7.35 -5.28 -17.29
N ALA A 119 -6.26 -6.05 -17.17
CA ALA A 119 -5.58 -6.68 -18.31
C ALA A 119 -6.48 -7.70 -19.04
N SER A 120 -7.43 -8.32 -18.35
CA SER A 120 -8.42 -9.23 -18.94
C SER A 120 -9.65 -8.51 -19.53
N GLY A 121 -9.68 -7.18 -19.54
CA GLY A 121 -10.79 -6.36 -20.01
C GLY A 121 -11.96 -6.25 -19.02
N ARG A 122 -11.77 -6.65 -17.77
CA ARG A 122 -12.79 -6.60 -16.70
C ARG A 122 -12.36 -5.62 -15.62
N THR A 123 -12.68 -4.34 -15.78
CA THR A 123 -12.35 -3.32 -14.80
C THR A 123 -13.44 -3.22 -13.74
N PRO A 124 -13.18 -3.54 -12.46
CA PRO A 124 -14.12 -3.25 -11.38
C PRO A 124 -14.30 -1.73 -11.26
N GLY A 125 -15.51 -1.25 -11.46
CA GLY A 125 -15.85 0.18 -11.44
C GLY A 125 -16.81 0.53 -10.30
N TYR A 126 -16.54 0.07 -9.08
CA TYR A 126 -17.41 0.35 -7.93
C TYR A 126 -16.60 0.72 -6.68
N VAL A 127 -17.27 1.38 -5.76
CA VAL A 127 -16.76 1.73 -4.44
C VAL A 127 -17.72 1.15 -3.41
N VAL A 128 -17.18 0.59 -2.33
CA VAL A 128 -17.98 0.08 -1.21
C VAL A 128 -18.06 1.17 -0.14
N PHE A 129 -19.29 1.55 0.21
CA PHE A 129 -19.55 2.48 1.30
C PHE A 129 -20.05 1.73 2.53
N LEU A 130 -19.36 1.90 3.66
CA LEU A 130 -19.79 1.39 4.95
C LEU A 130 -20.55 2.49 5.70
N VAL A 131 -21.88 2.39 5.71
CA VAL A 131 -22.76 3.40 6.30
C VAL A 131 -23.40 2.87 7.60
N GLY A 132 -23.49 3.70 8.61
CA GLY A 132 -24.12 3.36 9.90
C GLY A 132 -23.96 4.47 10.93
N ALA A 133 -24.66 4.32 12.06
CA ALA A 133 -24.61 5.28 13.16
C ALA A 133 -23.20 5.51 13.71
N SER A 134 -22.94 6.65 14.32
CA SER A 134 -21.70 6.90 15.06
C SER A 134 -21.55 5.87 16.19
N GLY A 135 -20.32 5.41 16.44
CA GLY A 135 -20.04 4.39 17.45
C GLY A 135 -20.37 2.95 17.03
N SER A 136 -20.79 2.69 15.78
CA SER A 136 -21.06 1.33 15.28
C SER A 136 -19.80 0.57 14.80
N PHE A 137 -18.62 0.98 15.24
CA PHE A 137 -17.32 0.35 14.94
C PHE A 137 -16.95 0.25 13.45
N LYS A 138 -17.48 1.12 12.59
CA LYS A 138 -17.18 1.14 11.14
C LYS A 138 -15.67 1.28 10.88
N SER A 139 -15.07 2.36 11.40
CA SER A 139 -13.63 2.62 11.21
C SER A 139 -12.76 1.52 11.86
N THR A 140 -13.24 0.89 12.94
CA THR A 140 -12.55 -0.25 13.56
C THR A 140 -12.53 -1.45 12.61
N LEU A 141 -13.68 -1.80 12.03
CA LEU A 141 -13.77 -2.89 11.05
C LEU A 141 -12.95 -2.59 9.81
N GLN A 142 -13.06 -1.37 9.27
CA GLN A 142 -12.23 -0.94 8.15
C GLN A 142 -10.73 -1.04 8.47
N GLY A 143 -10.31 -0.63 9.68
CA GLY A 143 -8.93 -0.76 10.14
C GLY A 143 -8.44 -2.20 10.15
N TYR A 144 -9.25 -3.15 10.63
CA TYR A 144 -8.91 -4.56 10.59
C TYR A 144 -8.78 -5.09 9.15
N ILE A 145 -9.67 -4.72 8.27
CA ILE A 145 -9.59 -5.13 6.85
C ILE A 145 -8.37 -4.49 6.17
N GLN A 146 -8.16 -3.18 6.39
CA GLN A 146 -7.03 -2.45 5.82
C GLN A 146 -5.68 -2.96 6.34
N SER A 147 -5.61 -3.46 7.59
CA SER A 147 -4.38 -3.99 8.19
C SER A 147 -3.84 -5.25 7.50
N MET A 148 -4.62 -5.88 6.60
CA MET A 148 -4.11 -6.93 5.71
C MET A 148 -3.01 -6.41 4.76
N PHE A 149 -2.94 -5.11 4.53
CA PHE A 149 -2.00 -4.45 3.62
C PHE A 149 -0.92 -3.64 4.35
N GLY A 150 -0.90 -3.62 5.67
CA GLY A 150 0.13 -2.89 6.41
C GLY A 150 -0.29 -2.40 7.78
N ASP A 151 0.43 -1.40 8.25
CA ASP A 151 0.25 -0.84 9.59
C ASP A 151 -0.91 0.17 9.62
N PHE A 152 -2.13 -0.35 9.53
CA PHE A 152 -3.36 0.44 9.55
C PHE A 152 -4.24 0.08 10.74
N HIS A 153 -4.97 1.06 11.23
CA HIS A 153 -5.97 0.91 12.29
C HIS A 153 -7.02 2.05 12.20
N ALA A 154 -8.05 2.01 13.02
CA ALA A 154 -9.19 2.93 12.97
C ALA A 154 -8.82 4.44 12.94
N LYS A 155 -7.67 4.83 13.48
CA LYS A 155 -7.20 6.24 13.50
C LYS A 155 -6.11 6.53 12.46
N GLN A 156 -5.71 5.54 11.69
CA GLN A 156 -4.62 5.63 10.73
C GLN A 156 -5.02 4.90 9.45
N MET A 157 -5.85 5.57 8.66
CA MET A 157 -6.29 5.11 7.36
C MET A 157 -5.45 5.78 6.25
N PRO A 158 -5.40 5.20 5.05
CA PRO A 158 -4.68 5.78 3.91
C PRO A 158 -5.13 7.20 3.56
N ALA A 159 -6.43 7.46 3.69
CA ALA A 159 -7.02 8.78 3.48
C ALA A 159 -8.24 9.02 4.38
N ASN A 160 -8.63 10.28 4.50
CA ASN A 160 -9.92 10.69 5.05
C ASN A 160 -10.49 11.82 4.18
N PHE A 161 -11.78 12.13 4.34
CA PHE A 161 -12.44 13.19 3.57
C PHE A 161 -11.92 14.61 3.88
N ARG A 162 -11.08 14.78 4.89
CA ARG A 162 -10.37 16.04 5.20
C ARG A 162 -8.99 16.09 4.55
N SER A 163 -8.54 15.01 3.93
CA SER A 163 -7.29 15.00 3.16
C SER A 163 -7.37 16.03 2.02
N THR A 164 -6.21 16.56 1.64
CA THR A 164 -6.17 17.52 0.52
C THR A 164 -6.65 16.88 -0.77
N ALA A 165 -7.29 17.66 -1.64
CA ALA A 165 -7.77 17.18 -2.93
C ALA A 165 -6.64 16.52 -3.76
N ASN A 166 -5.44 17.10 -3.72
CA ASN A 166 -4.27 16.54 -4.39
C ASN A 166 -3.91 15.15 -3.85
N TRP A 167 -3.88 14.98 -2.51
CA TRP A 167 -3.60 13.69 -1.91
C TRP A 167 -4.66 12.65 -2.28
N THR A 168 -5.94 13.00 -2.21
CA THR A 168 -7.03 12.08 -2.54
C THR A 168 -6.99 11.64 -4.01
N SER A 169 -6.50 12.50 -4.91
CA SER A 169 -6.31 12.17 -6.32
C SER A 169 -5.09 11.29 -6.58
N ASP A 170 -4.01 11.54 -5.86
CA ASP A 170 -2.71 10.91 -6.12
C ASP A 170 -2.53 9.60 -5.33
N ALA A 171 -3.11 9.50 -4.13
CA ALA A 171 -2.93 8.36 -3.25
C ALA A 171 -3.33 7.01 -3.88
N PRO A 172 -4.42 6.89 -4.66
CA PRO A 172 -4.74 5.64 -5.34
C PRO A 172 -3.66 5.17 -6.32
N TYR A 173 -2.91 6.12 -6.91
CA TYR A 173 -1.77 5.77 -7.77
C TYR A 173 -0.62 5.15 -6.97
N TYR A 174 -0.30 5.72 -5.80
CA TYR A 174 0.76 5.19 -4.93
C TYR A 174 0.37 3.87 -4.26
N CYS A 175 -0.92 3.62 -4.08
CA CYS A 175 -1.49 2.44 -3.42
C CYS A 175 -2.13 1.46 -4.41
N LYS A 176 -1.51 1.29 -5.57
CA LYS A 176 -1.99 0.45 -6.65
C LYS A 176 -2.02 -1.03 -6.22
N ASP A 177 -3.01 -1.78 -6.71
CA ASP A 177 -3.22 -3.21 -6.45
C ASP A 177 -3.25 -3.56 -4.95
N THR A 178 -3.85 -2.66 -4.17
CA THR A 178 -4.11 -2.85 -2.73
C THR A 178 -5.53 -2.39 -2.40
N LEU A 179 -5.96 -2.60 -1.17
CA LEU A 179 -7.14 -1.93 -0.66
C LEU A 179 -6.78 -0.47 -0.32
N PHE A 180 -7.59 0.46 -0.78
CA PHE A 180 -7.50 1.87 -0.42
C PHE A 180 -8.77 2.30 0.28
N THR A 181 -8.66 2.67 1.56
CA THR A 181 -9.79 3.10 2.38
C THR A 181 -9.71 4.60 2.65
N CYS A 182 -10.85 5.28 2.48
CA CYS A 182 -11.04 6.67 2.89
C CYS A 182 -12.05 6.71 4.05
N ASP A 183 -11.66 7.26 5.19
CA ASP A 183 -12.52 7.41 6.39
C ASP A 183 -13.08 8.84 6.50
N ASP A 184 -14.07 9.08 7.38
CA ASP A 184 -14.71 10.39 7.60
C ASP A 184 -14.00 11.26 8.67
#